data_2f6111dce589879904eec05ac9417a9e
#
_entry.id   2f6111dce589879904eec05ac9417a9e
#
_cell.length_a   1.000
_cell.length_b   1.000
_cell.length_c   1.000
_cell.angle_alpha   90.00
_cell.angle_beta   90.00
_cell.angle_gamma   90.00
#
_symmetry.space_group_name_H-M   'P 1'
#
loop_
_entity.id
_entity.type
_entity.pdbx_description
1 polymer ?
#
loop_
_entity_poly.entity_id
_entity_poly.type
_entity_poly.pdbx_seq_one_letter_code
_entity_poly.pdbx_strand_id
1 'polypeptide(L)'
;MLTGRFAPSPSGRMHLGNIFSALLAWLSVRSRGGRMLLRIEDLDPDRCRPEYAETLKRDLDWLGLDWDAEQTPQSRRTEAYRAEFDKLAALGLVYPCYCSRAELHAASAPHASDGTVVYAGTCRDLTPEQRAVKTRAPAWRVRVPDERITVHDGLQGLWQEDLARDCGDFIIRRSDGVYAYQLAVVTDDADGGVTEIVRGRDLLSSTPRQLWLQETLGFAHPAYYHVPLLTAPDGRRLSKREKDLDLGALRQRLSPQELLGQLAYLAGLQLEPAPATAAELAGRFSWDLVVSDNIVIHSEFT
;
A
#
# COMPACT_ATOMS: atom_id res chain seq x y z
N MET A 1 -3.84 -22.13 2.49
CA MET A 1 -4.94 -21.37 3.14
C MET A 1 -4.86 -19.94 2.62
N LEU A 2 -5.98 -19.36 2.21
CA LEU A 2 -6.03 -17.96 1.80
C LEU A 2 -5.76 -17.06 3.02
N THR A 3 -4.78 -16.16 2.92
CA THR A 3 -4.45 -15.19 3.95
C THR A 3 -4.35 -13.82 3.30
N GLY A 4 -5.23 -12.92 3.67
CA GLY A 4 -5.18 -11.52 3.30
C GLY A 4 -4.76 -10.63 4.48
N ARG A 5 -4.58 -9.35 4.19
CA ARG A 5 -4.28 -8.37 5.24
C ARG A 5 -4.93 -7.02 4.96
N PHE A 6 -5.26 -6.31 6.03
CA PHE A 6 -5.46 -4.88 6.00
C PHE A 6 -4.26 -4.22 6.70
N ALA A 7 -3.58 -3.32 5.99
CA ALA A 7 -2.29 -2.79 6.40
C ALA A 7 -2.27 -1.25 6.36
N PRO A 8 -3.02 -0.59 7.26
CA PRO A 8 -3.14 0.86 7.26
C PRO A 8 -2.00 1.56 8.00
N SER A 9 -1.62 2.75 7.51
CA SER A 9 -0.76 3.67 8.26
C SER A 9 -1.61 4.52 9.21
N PRO A 10 -1.35 4.52 10.54
CA PRO A 10 -2.14 5.23 11.54
C PRO A 10 -1.77 6.72 11.58
N SER A 11 -1.96 7.43 10.46
CA SER A 11 -1.58 8.83 10.26
C SER A 11 -2.77 9.80 10.37
N GLY A 12 -3.86 9.37 11.00
CA GLY A 12 -5.11 10.07 11.23
C GLY A 12 -6.28 9.11 11.13
N ARG A 13 -7.50 9.66 11.16
CA ARG A 13 -8.72 8.86 11.02
C ARG A 13 -8.84 8.27 9.63
N MET A 14 -9.48 7.11 9.50
CA MET A 14 -9.79 6.52 8.20
C MET A 14 -10.78 7.42 7.44
N HIS A 15 -10.50 7.66 6.17
CA HIS A 15 -11.43 8.29 5.23
C HIS A 15 -12.14 7.23 4.38
N LEU A 16 -13.18 7.66 3.67
CA LEU A 16 -14.04 6.77 2.89
C LEU A 16 -13.25 5.78 1.99
N GLY A 17 -12.20 6.25 1.32
CA GLY A 17 -11.35 5.39 0.46
C GLY A 17 -10.59 4.30 1.22
N ASN A 18 -10.17 4.57 2.48
CA ASN A 18 -9.55 3.52 3.32
C ASN A 18 -10.58 2.47 3.72
N ILE A 19 -11.81 2.91 4.07
CA ILE A 19 -12.90 2.01 4.45
C ILE A 19 -13.31 1.15 3.26
N PHE A 20 -13.38 1.72 2.06
CA PHE A 20 -13.67 1.01 0.83
C PHE A 20 -12.65 -0.10 0.55
N SER A 21 -11.36 0.23 0.61
CA SER A 21 -10.30 -0.76 0.44
C SER A 21 -10.30 -1.83 1.53
N ALA A 22 -10.58 -1.45 2.80
CA ALA A 22 -10.69 -2.39 3.91
C ALA A 22 -11.86 -3.35 3.71
N LEU A 23 -13.02 -2.84 3.31
CA LEU A 23 -14.21 -3.65 3.02
C LEU A 23 -13.92 -4.68 1.94
N LEU A 24 -13.40 -4.27 0.78
CA LEU A 24 -13.12 -5.18 -0.33
C LEU A 24 -12.04 -6.22 0.02
N ALA A 25 -11.01 -5.83 0.77
CA ALA A 25 -9.99 -6.76 1.27
C ALA A 25 -10.61 -7.81 2.22
N TRP A 26 -11.47 -7.37 3.12
CA TRP A 26 -12.17 -8.24 4.07
C TRP A 26 -13.13 -9.18 3.35
N LEU A 27 -13.95 -8.66 2.43
CA LEU A 27 -14.92 -9.44 1.66
C LEU A 27 -14.22 -10.51 0.82
N SER A 28 -13.11 -10.17 0.14
CA SER A 28 -12.33 -11.10 -0.66
C SER A 28 -11.85 -12.30 0.15
N VAL A 29 -11.41 -12.05 1.38
CA VAL A 29 -10.90 -13.10 2.26
C VAL A 29 -12.03 -13.90 2.88
N ARG A 30 -13.02 -13.22 3.46
CA ARG A 30 -14.09 -13.88 4.25
C ARG A 30 -15.07 -14.66 3.38
N SER A 31 -15.35 -14.21 2.15
CA SER A 31 -16.20 -14.98 1.21
C SER A 31 -15.66 -16.38 0.89
N ARG A 32 -14.36 -16.56 1.07
CA ARG A 32 -13.66 -17.84 0.80
C ARG A 32 -13.17 -18.53 2.08
N GLY A 33 -13.65 -18.10 3.26
CA GLY A 33 -13.27 -18.68 4.56
C GLY A 33 -11.77 -18.51 4.88
N GLY A 34 -11.14 -17.48 4.34
CA GLY A 34 -9.72 -17.18 4.53
C GLY A 34 -9.43 -16.46 5.84
N ARG A 35 -8.14 -16.32 6.15
CA ARG A 35 -7.60 -15.63 7.32
C ARG A 35 -7.31 -14.19 7.02
N MET A 36 -7.76 -13.25 7.87
CA MET A 36 -7.52 -11.82 7.76
C MET A 36 -6.54 -11.34 8.82
N LEU A 37 -5.47 -10.67 8.40
CA LEU A 37 -4.47 -10.06 9.29
C LEU A 37 -4.65 -8.55 9.37
N LEU A 38 -4.40 -7.98 10.54
CA LEU A 38 -4.24 -6.54 10.71
C LEU A 38 -2.77 -6.21 10.93
N ARG A 39 -2.20 -5.31 10.12
CA ARG A 39 -0.85 -4.79 10.29
C ARG A 39 -0.86 -3.27 10.38
N ILE A 40 -0.27 -2.74 11.44
CA ILE A 40 -0.09 -1.29 11.59
C ILE A 40 1.23 -0.87 10.94
N GLU A 41 1.13 -0.04 9.88
CA GLU A 41 2.28 0.47 9.12
C GLU A 41 2.70 1.85 9.65
N ASP A 42 3.53 1.83 10.70
CA ASP A 42 3.93 2.98 11.49
C ASP A 42 5.43 3.36 11.35
N LEU A 43 6.01 3.16 10.17
CA LEU A 43 7.42 3.49 9.88
C LEU A 43 7.73 5.00 9.92
N ASP A 44 6.72 5.84 9.78
CA ASP A 44 6.87 7.30 9.83
C ASP A 44 6.39 7.82 11.20
N PRO A 45 7.30 8.01 12.18
CA PRO A 45 6.93 8.41 13.54
C PRO A 45 6.37 9.85 13.62
N ASP A 46 6.66 10.70 12.63
CA ASP A 46 6.17 12.07 12.60
C ASP A 46 4.68 12.12 12.24
N ARG A 47 4.19 11.14 11.50
CA ARG A 47 2.82 11.06 11.01
C ARG A 47 1.97 10.02 11.73
N CYS A 48 2.60 8.94 12.19
CA CYS A 48 1.92 7.81 12.82
C CYS A 48 1.90 7.97 14.34
N ARG A 49 0.71 7.85 14.93
CA ARG A 49 0.53 7.98 16.38
C ARG A 49 -0.24 6.76 16.93
N PRO A 50 0.13 6.27 18.12
CA PRO A 50 -0.56 5.14 18.74
C PRO A 50 -2.08 5.33 18.88
N GLU A 51 -2.52 6.55 19.19
CA GLU A 51 -3.94 6.87 19.35
C GLU A 51 -4.74 6.66 18.05
N TYR A 52 -4.11 6.89 16.90
CA TYR A 52 -4.75 6.63 15.60
C TYR A 52 -4.84 5.13 15.31
N ALA A 53 -3.87 4.33 15.75
CA ALA A 53 -3.94 2.88 15.60
C ALA A 53 -5.11 2.30 16.41
N GLU A 54 -5.28 2.73 17.66
CA GLU A 54 -6.40 2.31 18.50
C GLU A 54 -7.76 2.81 17.98
N THR A 55 -7.78 4.02 17.40
CA THR A 55 -9.00 4.55 16.77
C THR A 55 -9.38 3.74 15.55
N LEU A 56 -8.40 3.38 14.71
CA LEU A 56 -8.57 2.56 13.52
C LEU A 56 -9.16 1.18 13.88
N LYS A 57 -8.66 0.51 14.92
CA LYS A 57 -9.21 -0.77 15.39
C LYS A 57 -10.66 -0.64 15.81
N ARG A 58 -11.00 0.37 16.61
CA ARG A 58 -12.40 0.66 16.99
C ARG A 58 -13.29 0.98 15.79
N ASP A 59 -12.73 1.61 14.77
CA ASP A 59 -13.45 1.94 13.54
C ASP A 59 -13.74 0.68 12.70
N LEU A 60 -12.77 -0.25 12.61
CA LEU A 60 -12.99 -1.56 11.97
C LEU A 60 -14.01 -2.40 12.72
N ASP A 61 -13.93 -2.43 14.04
CA ASP A 61 -14.85 -3.14 14.94
C ASP A 61 -16.29 -2.62 14.76
N TRP A 62 -16.45 -1.29 14.70
CA TRP A 62 -17.74 -0.67 14.45
C TRP A 62 -18.33 -1.04 13.08
N LEU A 63 -17.48 -1.23 12.07
CA LEU A 63 -17.88 -1.68 10.74
C LEU A 63 -18.18 -3.19 10.68
N GLY A 64 -17.83 -3.96 11.72
CA GLY A 64 -17.91 -5.41 11.71
C GLY A 64 -16.85 -6.07 10.83
N LEU A 65 -15.72 -5.40 10.61
CA LEU A 65 -14.57 -5.90 9.85
C LEU A 65 -13.51 -6.46 10.82
N ASP A 66 -13.71 -7.67 11.24
CA ASP A 66 -12.83 -8.39 12.18
C ASP A 66 -11.53 -8.88 11.54
N TRP A 67 -10.57 -9.27 12.38
CA TRP A 67 -9.32 -9.89 11.96
C TRP A 67 -8.94 -11.04 12.90
N ASP A 68 -8.21 -12.02 12.36
CA ASP A 68 -7.84 -13.24 13.10
C ASP A 68 -6.55 -13.06 13.91
N ALA A 69 -5.67 -12.16 13.50
CA ALA A 69 -4.45 -11.85 14.22
C ALA A 69 -3.90 -10.46 13.86
N GLU A 70 -3.20 -9.85 14.81
CA GLU A 70 -2.41 -8.65 14.59
C GLU A 70 -0.96 -9.04 14.33
N GLN A 71 -0.37 -8.49 13.26
CA GLN A 71 1.06 -8.56 13.05
C GLN A 71 1.76 -7.52 13.93
N THR A 72 3.01 -7.79 14.28
CA THR A 72 3.86 -6.81 14.97
C THR A 72 3.92 -5.51 14.17
N PRO A 73 3.68 -4.32 14.76
CA PRO A 73 3.80 -3.03 14.07
C PRO A 73 5.17 -2.86 13.42
N GLN A 74 5.21 -2.20 12.27
CA GLN A 74 6.43 -2.06 11.47
C GLN A 74 7.58 -1.38 12.23
N SER A 75 7.28 -0.41 13.08
CA SER A 75 8.28 0.28 13.93
C SER A 75 9.07 -0.67 14.84
N ARG A 76 8.54 -1.85 15.15
CA ARG A 76 9.17 -2.87 16.00
C ARG A 76 9.85 -4.00 15.22
N ARG A 77 9.92 -3.90 13.89
CA ARG A 77 10.43 -4.97 13.02
C ARG A 77 11.77 -4.66 12.36
N THR A 78 12.51 -3.69 12.87
CA THR A 78 13.79 -3.22 12.32
C THR A 78 14.78 -4.37 12.05
N GLU A 79 14.85 -5.40 12.92
CA GLU A 79 15.77 -6.52 12.74
C GLU A 79 15.37 -7.43 11.55
N ALA A 80 14.06 -7.64 11.33
CA ALA A 80 13.58 -8.37 10.16
C ALA A 80 13.97 -7.65 8.86
N TYR A 81 13.75 -6.33 8.82
CA TYR A 81 14.13 -5.54 7.64
C TYR A 81 15.64 -5.46 7.44
N ARG A 82 16.43 -5.47 8.53
CA ARG A 82 17.89 -5.53 8.46
C ARG A 82 18.32 -6.82 7.80
N ALA A 83 17.76 -7.96 8.21
CA ALA A 83 18.11 -9.25 7.64
C ALA A 83 17.89 -9.28 6.11
N GLU A 84 16.77 -8.75 5.63
CA GLU A 84 16.49 -8.70 4.20
C GLU A 84 17.36 -7.67 3.46
N PHE A 85 17.63 -6.53 4.09
CA PHE A 85 18.61 -5.56 3.57
C PHE A 85 20.01 -6.19 3.43
N ASP A 86 20.48 -6.95 4.42
CA ASP A 86 21.78 -7.58 4.41
C ASP A 86 21.86 -8.67 3.32
N LYS A 87 20.77 -9.40 3.04
CA LYS A 87 20.71 -10.33 1.89
C LYS A 87 20.89 -9.59 0.57
N LEU A 88 20.17 -8.48 0.36
CA LEU A 88 20.30 -7.65 -0.85
C LEU A 88 21.73 -7.07 -0.96
N ALA A 89 22.34 -6.68 0.16
CA ALA A 89 23.71 -6.18 0.18
C ALA A 89 24.73 -7.28 -0.16
N ALA A 90 24.54 -8.49 0.33
CA ALA A 90 25.38 -9.66 0.01
C ALA A 90 25.31 -10.04 -1.48
N LEU A 91 24.17 -9.78 -2.13
CA LEU A 91 24.00 -9.93 -3.58
C LEU A 91 24.66 -8.78 -4.38
N GLY A 92 25.25 -7.78 -3.72
CA GLY A 92 25.85 -6.60 -4.39
C GLY A 92 24.82 -5.62 -4.96
N LEU A 93 23.56 -5.76 -4.57
CA LEU A 93 22.48 -4.95 -5.11
C LEU A 93 22.29 -3.60 -4.39
N VAL A 94 22.93 -3.41 -3.23
CA VAL A 94 22.72 -2.21 -2.40
C VAL A 94 23.90 -1.26 -2.50
N TYR A 95 23.60 0.05 -2.59
CA TYR A 95 24.63 1.09 -2.60
C TYR A 95 24.15 2.37 -1.89
N PRO A 96 25.11 3.17 -1.35
CA PRO A 96 24.77 4.45 -0.70
C PRO A 96 24.48 5.55 -1.71
N CYS A 97 23.41 6.31 -1.46
CA CYS A 97 23.01 7.47 -2.22
C CYS A 97 23.04 8.74 -1.37
N TYR A 98 23.76 9.73 -1.79
CA TYR A 98 23.99 11.01 -1.09
C TYR A 98 23.17 12.18 -1.64
N CYS A 99 22.33 11.94 -2.65
CA CYS A 99 21.52 13.00 -3.29
C CYS A 99 20.50 13.60 -2.33
N SER A 100 20.36 14.91 -2.36
CA SER A 100 19.25 15.63 -1.73
C SER A 100 17.96 15.51 -2.54
N ARG A 101 16.83 15.83 -1.92
CA ARG A 101 15.55 15.95 -2.65
C ARG A 101 15.64 17.00 -3.78
N ALA A 102 16.28 18.13 -3.51
CA ALA A 102 16.45 19.18 -4.52
C ALA A 102 17.27 18.71 -5.72
N GLU A 103 18.37 17.97 -5.48
CA GLU A 103 19.19 17.40 -6.58
C GLU A 103 18.42 16.36 -7.40
N LEU A 104 17.55 15.56 -6.75
CA LEU A 104 16.72 14.60 -7.46
C LEU A 104 15.67 15.28 -8.35
N HIS A 105 15.09 16.40 -7.90
CA HIS A 105 14.12 17.17 -8.69
C HIS A 105 14.77 18.03 -9.78
N ALA A 106 16.01 18.49 -9.57
CA ALA A 106 16.76 19.29 -10.56
C ALA A 106 17.31 18.43 -11.71
N ALA A 107 17.56 17.15 -11.47
CA ALA A 107 17.85 16.22 -12.56
C ALA A 107 16.58 16.13 -13.42
N SER A 108 16.69 16.43 -14.73
CA SER A 108 15.58 16.34 -15.71
C SER A 108 15.15 14.89 -15.93
N ALA A 109 14.80 14.20 -14.84
CA ALA A 109 14.41 12.80 -14.85
C ALA A 109 12.93 12.68 -15.23
N PRO A 110 12.53 11.67 -16.02
CA PRO A 110 11.14 11.35 -16.22
C PRO A 110 10.49 11.03 -14.88
N HIS A 111 9.21 11.32 -14.75
CA HIS A 111 8.43 10.91 -13.58
C HIS A 111 7.99 9.45 -13.74
N ALA A 112 8.08 8.68 -12.67
CA ALA A 112 7.46 7.37 -12.61
C ALA A 112 5.93 7.49 -12.71
N SER A 113 5.25 6.40 -13.01
CA SER A 113 3.78 6.35 -13.14
C SER A 113 3.02 6.80 -11.89
N ASP A 114 3.66 6.75 -10.72
CA ASP A 114 3.15 7.26 -9.44
C ASP A 114 3.51 8.75 -9.18
N GLY A 115 4.09 9.45 -10.16
CA GLY A 115 4.53 10.84 -10.06
C GLY A 115 5.84 11.03 -9.29
N THR A 116 6.52 9.97 -8.86
CA THR A 116 7.85 10.06 -8.26
C THR A 116 8.91 10.29 -9.34
N VAL A 117 10.03 10.93 -8.96
CA VAL A 117 11.14 11.15 -9.87
C VAL A 117 11.91 9.84 -10.06
N VAL A 118 12.03 9.38 -11.31
CA VAL A 118 12.89 8.24 -11.65
C VAL A 118 14.34 8.61 -11.38
N TYR A 119 15.03 7.82 -10.59
CA TYR A 119 16.41 8.11 -10.19
C TYR A 119 17.40 7.82 -11.30
N ALA A 120 18.17 8.84 -11.69
CA ALA A 120 19.13 8.77 -12.80
C ALA A 120 20.43 8.00 -12.49
N GLY A 121 20.56 7.36 -11.33
CA GLY A 121 21.74 6.55 -11.00
C GLY A 121 22.98 7.32 -10.53
N THR A 122 22.88 8.61 -10.23
CA THR A 122 24.00 9.52 -9.90
C THR A 122 25.03 8.96 -8.91
N CYS A 123 24.58 8.20 -7.90
CA CYS A 123 25.47 7.60 -6.89
C CYS A 123 25.75 6.10 -7.13
N ARG A 124 25.20 5.52 -8.19
CA ARG A 124 25.20 4.07 -8.42
C ARG A 124 26.60 3.48 -8.46
N ASP A 125 27.52 4.19 -9.11
CA ASP A 125 28.87 3.70 -9.42
C ASP A 125 29.97 4.58 -8.83
N LEU A 126 29.70 5.29 -7.72
CA LEU A 126 30.69 6.05 -7.00
C LEU A 126 31.80 5.14 -6.48
N THR A 127 33.07 5.56 -6.71
CA THR A 127 34.24 4.87 -6.15
C THR A 127 34.33 5.07 -4.63
N PRO A 128 35.13 4.27 -3.89
CA PRO A 128 35.33 4.49 -2.46
C PRO A 128 35.85 5.90 -2.14
N GLU A 129 36.73 6.46 -2.97
CA GLU A 129 37.30 7.80 -2.83
C GLU A 129 36.22 8.89 -3.01
N GLN A 130 35.35 8.71 -4.01
CA GLN A 130 34.22 9.60 -4.24
C GLN A 130 33.20 9.56 -3.12
N ARG A 131 33.01 8.40 -2.48
CA ARG A 131 32.14 8.25 -1.30
C ARG A 131 32.74 8.92 -0.07
N ALA A 132 34.07 8.78 0.12
CA ALA A 132 34.78 9.31 1.29
C ALA A 132 34.68 10.83 1.45
N VAL A 133 34.52 11.57 0.35
CA VAL A 133 34.36 13.05 0.37
C VAL A 133 32.92 13.50 0.57
N LYS A 134 31.95 12.60 0.66
CA LYS A 134 30.55 12.94 0.90
C LYS A 134 30.34 13.24 2.39
N THR A 135 29.73 14.37 2.68
CA THR A 135 29.50 14.85 4.06
C THR A 135 28.11 14.49 4.62
N ARG A 136 27.20 14.05 3.75
CA ARG A 136 25.81 13.70 4.14
C ARG A 136 25.70 12.23 4.50
N ALA A 137 24.87 11.91 5.48
CA ALA A 137 24.46 10.53 5.74
C ALA A 137 23.73 9.97 4.51
N PRO A 138 24.10 8.78 4.01
CA PRO A 138 23.48 8.21 2.83
C PRO A 138 22.11 7.62 3.12
N ALA A 139 21.20 7.76 2.16
CA ALA A 139 20.13 6.79 1.98
C ALA A 139 20.69 5.57 1.22
N TRP A 140 20.05 4.43 1.34
CA TRP A 140 20.45 3.22 0.65
C TRP A 140 19.45 2.84 -0.41
N ARG A 141 19.95 2.68 -1.65
CA ARG A 141 19.14 2.26 -2.79
C ARG A 141 19.45 0.83 -3.18
N VAL A 142 18.48 0.18 -3.77
CA VAL A 142 18.65 -1.10 -4.44
C VAL A 142 18.80 -0.86 -5.95
N ARG A 143 19.74 -1.59 -6.58
CA ARG A 143 19.94 -1.63 -8.03
C ARG A 143 18.82 -2.46 -8.64
N VAL A 144 18.05 -1.88 -9.51
CA VAL A 144 17.04 -2.63 -10.28
C VAL A 144 17.66 -3.17 -11.57
N PRO A 145 17.21 -4.34 -12.05
CA PRO A 145 17.61 -4.85 -13.36
C PRO A 145 16.95 -4.07 -14.49
N ASP A 146 17.51 -4.17 -15.68
CA ASP A 146 16.90 -3.70 -16.93
C ASP A 146 15.93 -4.79 -17.42
N GLU A 147 14.82 -4.93 -16.72
CA GLU A 147 13.83 -5.98 -16.94
C GLU A 147 12.42 -5.42 -16.92
N ARG A 148 11.56 -6.01 -17.73
CA ARG A 148 10.13 -5.73 -17.75
C ARG A 148 9.41 -6.71 -16.84
N ILE A 149 8.80 -6.17 -15.77
CA ILE A 149 7.99 -6.96 -14.84
C ILE A 149 6.53 -6.88 -15.26
N THR A 150 5.90 -8.04 -15.31
CA THR A 150 4.48 -8.19 -15.62
C THR A 150 3.71 -8.54 -14.36
N VAL A 151 2.69 -7.74 -14.06
CA VAL A 151 1.73 -7.96 -12.98
C VAL A 151 0.43 -8.47 -13.57
N HIS A 152 -0.04 -9.62 -13.12
CA HIS A 152 -1.39 -10.12 -13.39
C HIS A 152 -2.29 -9.73 -12.24
N ASP A 153 -2.93 -8.56 -12.34
CA ASP A 153 -3.83 -8.08 -11.31
C ASP A 153 -5.24 -8.63 -11.52
N GLY A 154 -5.83 -9.15 -10.46
CA GLY A 154 -7.13 -9.82 -10.55
C GLY A 154 -8.31 -8.89 -10.86
N LEU A 155 -8.15 -7.56 -10.73
CA LEU A 155 -9.18 -6.58 -11.05
C LEU A 155 -8.75 -5.63 -12.18
N GLN A 156 -7.49 -5.20 -12.21
CA GLN A 156 -6.98 -4.25 -13.21
C GLN A 156 -6.41 -4.93 -14.46
N GLY A 157 -6.33 -6.27 -14.46
CA GLY A 157 -5.80 -7.03 -15.59
C GLY A 157 -4.28 -6.97 -15.69
N LEU A 158 -3.76 -6.88 -16.90
CA LEU A 158 -2.33 -6.91 -17.17
C LEU A 158 -1.70 -5.52 -16.99
N TRP A 159 -0.70 -5.41 -16.10
CA TRP A 159 0.11 -4.22 -15.92
C TRP A 159 1.59 -4.55 -16.13
N GLN A 160 2.31 -3.71 -16.87
CA GLN A 160 3.72 -3.92 -17.16
C GLN A 160 4.52 -2.65 -16.90
N GLU A 161 5.68 -2.80 -16.26
CA GLU A 161 6.66 -1.74 -16.10
C GLU A 161 8.07 -2.27 -16.39
N ASP A 162 8.86 -1.45 -17.04
CA ASP A 162 10.30 -1.62 -17.18
C ASP A 162 10.96 -0.99 -15.94
N LEU A 163 11.55 -1.83 -15.08
CA LEU A 163 12.02 -1.37 -13.78
C LEU A 163 13.09 -0.28 -13.88
N ALA A 164 14.02 -0.40 -14.82
CA ALA A 164 15.09 0.58 -14.97
C ALA A 164 14.56 1.93 -15.48
N ARG A 165 13.64 1.88 -16.44
CA ARG A 165 13.11 3.07 -17.12
C ARG A 165 11.98 3.74 -16.36
N ASP A 166 11.04 2.95 -15.82
CA ASP A 166 9.78 3.48 -15.30
C ASP A 166 9.84 3.70 -13.78
N CYS A 167 10.77 3.03 -13.08
CA CYS A 167 10.96 3.13 -11.64
C CYS A 167 12.36 3.67 -11.25
N GLY A 168 13.41 3.15 -11.86
CA GLY A 168 14.80 3.40 -11.45
C GLY A 168 15.14 2.77 -10.09
N ASP A 169 16.39 2.93 -9.67
CA ASP A 169 16.85 2.44 -8.38
C ASP A 169 16.12 3.16 -7.24
N PHE A 170 15.46 2.43 -6.37
CA PHE A 170 14.64 3.01 -5.30
C PHE A 170 15.25 2.83 -3.91
N ILE A 171 14.83 3.70 -3.00
CA ILE A 171 15.31 3.69 -1.61
C ILE A 171 14.70 2.50 -0.86
N ILE A 172 15.54 1.72 -0.18
CA ILE A 172 15.17 0.64 0.72
C ILE A 172 15.51 0.95 2.19
N ARG A 173 16.39 1.94 2.44
CA ARG A 173 16.67 2.47 3.77
C ARG A 173 16.96 3.97 3.66
N ARG A 174 16.30 4.77 4.48
CA ARG A 174 16.43 6.23 4.54
C ARG A 174 17.74 6.63 5.24
N SER A 175 18.16 7.87 5.05
CA SER A 175 19.37 8.41 5.68
C SER A 175 19.27 8.54 7.21
N ASP A 176 18.05 8.57 7.75
CA ASP A 176 17.79 8.52 9.21
C ASP A 176 17.80 7.09 9.78
N GLY A 177 18.05 6.09 8.94
CA GLY A 177 18.15 4.69 9.33
C GLY A 177 16.85 3.90 9.22
N VAL A 178 15.71 4.54 8.98
CA VAL A 178 14.41 3.87 8.82
C VAL A 178 14.36 3.11 7.50
N TYR A 179 13.90 1.87 7.53
CA TYR A 179 13.67 1.09 6.31
C TYR A 179 12.47 1.63 5.53
N ALA A 180 12.58 1.59 4.21
CA ALA A 180 11.55 2.15 3.34
C ALA A 180 10.41 1.16 3.10
N TYR A 181 9.24 1.70 2.74
CA TYR A 181 7.99 0.98 2.53
C TYR A 181 8.15 -0.26 1.65
N GLN A 182 8.86 -0.17 0.52
CA GLN A 182 8.94 -1.27 -0.43
C GLN A 182 9.60 -2.53 0.17
N LEU A 183 10.67 -2.37 0.97
CA LEU A 183 11.31 -3.49 1.65
C LEU A 183 10.46 -4.00 2.82
N ALA A 184 9.91 -3.08 3.62
CA ALA A 184 9.13 -3.45 4.79
C ALA A 184 7.88 -4.25 4.43
N VAL A 185 7.10 -3.79 3.43
CA VAL A 185 5.84 -4.44 3.06
C VAL A 185 6.04 -5.84 2.53
N VAL A 186 7.07 -6.08 1.68
CA VAL A 186 7.32 -7.43 1.14
C VAL A 186 7.81 -8.40 2.21
N THR A 187 8.64 -7.91 3.15
CA THR A 187 9.10 -8.69 4.30
C THR A 187 7.93 -9.08 5.21
N ASP A 188 7.07 -8.12 5.54
CA ASP A 188 5.93 -8.34 6.43
C ASP A 188 4.87 -9.27 5.82
N ASP A 189 4.61 -9.12 4.52
CA ASP A 189 3.67 -9.96 3.79
C ASP A 189 4.19 -11.41 3.71
N ALA A 190 5.49 -11.61 3.47
CA ALA A 190 6.13 -12.92 3.47
C ALA A 190 6.07 -13.59 4.85
N ASP A 191 6.49 -12.90 5.91
CA ASP A 191 6.48 -13.41 7.28
C ASP A 191 5.05 -13.69 7.80
N GLY A 192 4.05 -12.92 7.33
CA GLY A 192 2.65 -13.13 7.64
C GLY A 192 2.01 -14.30 6.87
N GLY A 193 2.71 -14.87 5.90
CA GLY A 193 2.16 -15.87 5.00
C GLY A 193 1.00 -15.33 4.15
N VAL A 194 1.07 -14.04 3.78
CA VAL A 194 0.05 -13.37 2.97
C VAL A 194 0.06 -13.96 1.57
N THR A 195 -1.09 -14.43 1.12
CA THR A 195 -1.28 -15.02 -0.21
C THR A 195 -2.12 -14.13 -1.13
N GLU A 196 -2.77 -13.11 -0.57
CA GLU A 196 -3.59 -12.16 -1.35
C GLU A 196 -3.46 -10.75 -0.80
N ILE A 197 -3.26 -9.81 -1.70
CA ILE A 197 -3.11 -8.38 -1.41
C ILE A 197 -4.21 -7.61 -2.15
N VAL A 198 -5.15 -7.07 -1.36
CA VAL A 198 -6.15 -6.11 -1.85
C VAL A 198 -5.78 -4.73 -1.32
N ARG A 199 -5.70 -3.74 -2.21
CA ARG A 199 -5.33 -2.36 -1.87
C ARG A 199 -5.75 -1.36 -2.95
N GLY A 200 -5.66 -0.07 -2.68
CA GLY A 200 -6.01 0.97 -3.66
C GLY A 200 -5.15 0.94 -4.93
N ARG A 201 -5.75 1.26 -6.06
CA ARG A 201 -5.12 1.31 -7.39
C ARG A 201 -3.92 2.27 -7.48
N ASP A 202 -3.84 3.26 -6.59
CA ASP A 202 -2.69 4.16 -6.48
C ASP A 202 -1.37 3.46 -6.13
N LEU A 203 -1.44 2.21 -5.66
CA LEU A 203 -0.27 1.36 -5.37
C LEU A 203 0.04 0.35 -6.48
N LEU A 204 -0.68 0.37 -7.60
CA LEU A 204 -0.46 -0.57 -8.72
C LEU A 204 0.96 -0.44 -9.27
N SER A 205 1.46 0.78 -9.48
CA SER A 205 2.83 1.06 -9.92
C SER A 205 3.93 0.66 -8.91
N SER A 206 3.57 0.40 -7.65
CA SER A 206 4.51 -0.17 -6.67
C SER A 206 4.69 -1.67 -6.82
N THR A 207 3.73 -2.36 -7.45
CA THR A 207 3.69 -3.82 -7.50
C THR A 207 4.85 -4.43 -8.30
N PRO A 208 5.28 -3.90 -9.45
CA PRO A 208 6.44 -4.45 -10.18
C PRO A 208 7.71 -4.50 -9.34
N ARG A 209 8.03 -3.42 -8.60
CA ARG A 209 9.21 -3.37 -7.73
C ARG A 209 9.08 -4.30 -6.51
N GLN A 210 7.86 -4.54 -6.02
CA GLN A 210 7.60 -5.49 -4.94
C GLN A 210 7.70 -6.93 -5.41
N LEU A 211 7.17 -7.27 -6.59
CA LEU A 211 7.33 -8.59 -7.19
C LEU A 211 8.81 -8.93 -7.42
N TRP A 212 9.57 -7.98 -7.96
CA TRP A 212 11.00 -8.15 -8.15
C TRP A 212 11.75 -8.34 -6.81
N LEU A 213 11.42 -7.57 -5.76
CA LEU A 213 11.99 -7.76 -4.44
C LEU A 213 11.63 -9.13 -3.86
N GLN A 214 10.39 -9.56 -3.99
CA GLN A 214 9.94 -10.89 -3.53
C GLN A 214 10.72 -11.99 -4.21
N GLU A 215 10.87 -11.94 -5.55
CA GLU A 215 11.66 -12.92 -6.30
C GLU A 215 13.14 -12.92 -5.87
N THR A 216 13.74 -11.73 -5.77
CA THR A 216 15.16 -11.57 -5.36
C THR A 216 15.42 -12.09 -3.95
N LEU A 217 14.46 -11.95 -3.03
CA LEU A 217 14.55 -12.41 -1.65
C LEU A 217 14.06 -13.85 -1.45
N GLY A 218 13.54 -14.49 -2.49
CA GLY A 218 13.02 -15.86 -2.44
C GLY A 218 11.66 -15.98 -1.74
N PHE A 219 10.87 -14.92 -1.74
CA PHE A 219 9.52 -14.90 -1.20
C PHE A 219 8.49 -15.37 -2.23
N ALA A 220 7.39 -15.95 -1.75
CA ALA A 220 6.25 -16.28 -2.61
C ALA A 220 5.56 -15.00 -3.10
N HIS A 221 5.03 -15.06 -4.33
CA HIS A 221 4.23 -13.97 -4.89
C HIS A 221 2.76 -14.12 -4.48
N PRO A 222 2.17 -13.16 -3.76
CA PRO A 222 0.74 -13.15 -3.49
C PRO A 222 -0.06 -12.77 -4.75
N ALA A 223 -1.33 -13.13 -4.79
CA ALA A 223 -2.27 -12.57 -5.76
C ALA A 223 -2.55 -11.09 -5.43
N TYR A 224 -2.63 -10.24 -6.45
CA TYR A 224 -2.89 -8.81 -6.28
C TYR A 224 -4.25 -8.42 -6.85
N TYR A 225 -4.96 -7.55 -6.13
CA TYR A 225 -6.20 -6.91 -6.55
C TYR A 225 -6.14 -5.43 -6.19
N HIS A 226 -6.02 -4.56 -7.20
CA HIS A 226 -5.98 -3.12 -6.98
C HIS A 226 -7.36 -2.52 -7.21
N VAL A 227 -8.01 -2.16 -6.11
CA VAL A 227 -9.38 -1.62 -6.12
C VAL A 227 -9.43 -0.17 -6.59
N PRO A 228 -10.53 0.27 -7.22
CA PRO A 228 -10.67 1.63 -7.70
C PRO A 228 -10.52 2.66 -6.57
N LEU A 229 -10.06 3.86 -6.94
CA LEU A 229 -10.03 4.98 -6.02
C LEU A 229 -11.40 5.67 -5.99
N LEU A 230 -11.79 6.10 -4.81
CA LEU A 230 -12.87 7.05 -4.66
C LEU A 230 -12.31 8.46 -4.89
N THR A 231 -12.86 9.18 -5.84
CA THR A 231 -12.40 10.49 -6.28
C THR A 231 -13.45 11.57 -6.09
N ALA A 232 -13.02 12.79 -5.92
CA ALA A 232 -13.91 13.96 -5.99
C ALA A 232 -14.34 14.22 -7.44
N PRO A 233 -15.41 15.03 -7.69
CA PRO A 233 -15.87 15.33 -9.04
C PRO A 233 -14.83 15.96 -9.96
N ASP A 234 -13.81 16.61 -9.42
CA ASP A 234 -12.67 17.15 -10.16
C ASP A 234 -11.58 16.12 -10.48
N GLY A 235 -11.83 14.84 -10.18
CA GLY A 235 -10.89 13.74 -10.42
C GLY A 235 -9.79 13.57 -9.37
N ARG A 236 -9.69 14.47 -8.38
CA ARG A 236 -8.73 14.33 -7.27
C ARG A 236 -9.11 13.14 -6.40
N ARG A 237 -8.10 12.41 -5.95
CA ARG A 237 -8.28 11.42 -4.90
C ARG A 237 -8.87 12.08 -3.65
N LEU A 238 -9.87 11.45 -3.02
CA LEU A 238 -10.36 11.86 -1.72
C LEU A 238 -9.21 11.85 -0.71
N SER A 239 -9.04 12.94 -0.01
CA SER A 239 -7.94 13.14 0.92
C SER A 239 -8.46 13.54 2.29
N LYS A 240 -7.56 13.57 3.29
CA LYS A 240 -7.87 14.05 4.65
C LYS A 240 -8.36 15.51 4.72
N ARG A 241 -8.37 16.24 3.60
CA ARG A 241 -8.90 17.62 3.52
C ARG A 241 -10.41 17.64 3.47
N GLU A 242 -11.02 16.59 2.93
CA GLU A 242 -12.48 16.38 2.96
C GLU A 242 -12.86 15.78 4.33
N LYS A 243 -12.87 16.62 5.37
CA LYS A 243 -13.15 16.22 6.76
C LYS A 243 -14.50 15.54 6.94
N ASP A 244 -15.46 15.86 6.08
CA ASP A 244 -16.82 15.34 6.13
C ASP A 244 -16.91 13.87 5.67
N LEU A 245 -15.87 13.36 5.02
CA LEU A 245 -15.72 11.97 4.57
C LEU A 245 -14.78 11.14 5.44
N ASP A 246 -14.35 11.65 6.60
CA ASP A 246 -13.72 10.81 7.62
C ASP A 246 -14.78 9.99 8.37
N LEU A 247 -14.37 8.82 8.87
CA LEU A 247 -15.32 7.94 9.55
C LEU A 247 -15.93 8.57 10.80
N GLY A 248 -15.28 9.54 11.42
CA GLY A 248 -15.84 10.24 12.57
C GLY A 248 -17.07 11.09 12.22
N ALA A 249 -17.02 11.77 11.09
CA ALA A 249 -18.15 12.53 10.58
C ALA A 249 -19.25 11.59 10.05
N LEU A 250 -18.86 10.54 9.31
CA LEU A 250 -19.80 9.57 8.75
C LEU A 250 -20.61 8.84 9.84
N ARG A 251 -19.99 8.45 10.95
CA ARG A 251 -20.65 7.80 12.10
C ARG A 251 -21.71 8.66 12.81
N GLN A 252 -21.71 9.97 12.61
CA GLN A 252 -22.74 10.87 13.16
C GLN A 252 -24.05 10.82 12.35
N ARG A 253 -23.98 10.32 11.11
CA ARG A 253 -25.08 10.36 10.15
C ARG A 253 -25.53 8.99 9.66
N LEU A 254 -24.63 8.01 9.66
CA LEU A 254 -24.88 6.68 9.10
C LEU A 254 -24.61 5.60 10.15
N SER A 255 -25.44 4.58 10.14
CA SER A 255 -25.12 3.29 10.78
C SER A 255 -24.03 2.55 9.99
N PRO A 256 -23.33 1.58 10.58
CA PRO A 256 -22.35 0.76 9.84
C PRO A 256 -22.97 0.06 8.65
N GLN A 257 -24.21 -0.43 8.76
CA GLN A 257 -24.90 -1.12 7.67
C GLN A 257 -25.22 -0.19 6.50
N GLU A 258 -25.67 1.03 6.78
CA GLU A 258 -25.92 2.04 5.73
C GLU A 258 -24.63 2.40 5.03
N LEU A 259 -23.54 2.63 5.75
CA LEU A 259 -22.25 2.95 5.15
C LEU A 259 -21.71 1.80 4.30
N LEU A 260 -21.74 0.57 4.82
CA LEU A 260 -21.28 -0.62 4.08
C LEU A 260 -22.16 -0.89 2.86
N GLY A 261 -23.48 -0.72 2.97
CA GLY A 261 -24.41 -0.85 1.86
C GLY A 261 -24.14 0.15 0.74
N GLN A 262 -23.89 1.42 1.08
CA GLN A 262 -23.50 2.44 0.11
C GLN A 262 -22.17 2.09 -0.59
N LEU A 263 -21.16 1.67 0.17
CA LEU A 263 -19.88 1.26 -0.40
C LEU A 263 -19.99 0.01 -1.29
N ALA A 264 -20.83 -0.95 -0.90
CA ALA A 264 -21.11 -2.14 -1.69
C ALA A 264 -21.82 -1.79 -3.03
N TYR A 265 -22.76 -0.84 -2.99
CA TYR A 265 -23.40 -0.30 -4.20
C TYR A 265 -22.37 0.36 -5.13
N LEU A 266 -21.51 1.23 -4.60
CA LEU A 266 -20.44 1.86 -5.37
C LEU A 266 -19.47 0.83 -5.98
N ALA A 267 -19.20 -0.25 -5.26
CA ALA A 267 -18.37 -1.34 -5.76
C ALA A 267 -19.03 -2.20 -6.85
N GLY A 268 -20.34 -2.07 -7.08
CA GLY A 268 -21.11 -2.92 -7.98
C GLY A 268 -21.64 -4.22 -7.35
N LEU A 269 -21.46 -4.41 -6.04
CA LEU A 269 -21.85 -5.63 -5.33
C LEU A 269 -23.35 -5.71 -5.05
N GLN A 270 -24.06 -4.62 -5.20
CA GLN A 270 -25.54 -4.55 -5.11
C GLN A 270 -26.10 -3.44 -6.01
N LEU A 271 -27.37 -3.61 -6.40
CA LEU A 271 -28.01 -2.73 -7.39
C LEU A 271 -28.52 -1.40 -6.77
N GLU A 272 -28.69 -1.35 -5.45
CA GLU A 272 -29.20 -0.21 -4.71
C GLU A 272 -28.36 -0.01 -3.43
N PRO A 273 -28.26 1.23 -2.90
CA PRO A 273 -27.49 1.52 -1.68
C PRO A 273 -28.26 1.07 -0.39
N ALA A 274 -28.78 -0.15 -0.39
CA ALA A 274 -29.50 -0.70 0.74
C ALA A 274 -28.56 -1.07 1.89
N PRO A 275 -28.95 -0.85 3.17
CA PRO A 275 -28.15 -1.24 4.31
C PRO A 275 -27.79 -2.73 4.28
N ALA A 276 -26.54 -3.07 4.58
CA ALA A 276 -26.06 -4.44 4.62
C ALA A 276 -24.93 -4.61 5.63
N THR A 277 -24.88 -5.76 6.29
CA THR A 277 -23.73 -6.13 7.14
C THR A 277 -22.57 -6.66 6.30
N ALA A 278 -21.35 -6.61 6.85
CA ALA A 278 -20.18 -7.19 6.20
C ALA A 278 -20.38 -8.70 5.91
N ALA A 279 -21.01 -9.44 6.83
CA ALA A 279 -21.29 -10.87 6.67
C ALA A 279 -22.25 -11.17 5.51
N GLU A 280 -23.33 -10.40 5.37
CA GLU A 280 -24.26 -10.52 4.23
C GLU A 280 -23.57 -10.23 2.90
N LEU A 281 -22.71 -9.20 2.87
CA LEU A 281 -21.93 -8.86 1.69
C LEU A 281 -20.93 -9.96 1.34
N ALA A 282 -20.28 -10.58 2.32
CA ALA A 282 -19.35 -11.69 2.08
C ALA A 282 -20.04 -12.89 1.42
N GLY A 283 -21.30 -13.18 1.81
CA GLY A 283 -22.07 -14.28 1.23
C GLY A 283 -22.39 -14.14 -0.26
N ARG A 284 -22.28 -12.94 -0.83
CA ARG A 284 -22.54 -12.63 -2.26
C ARG A 284 -21.38 -11.99 -3.00
N PHE A 285 -20.23 -11.92 -2.36
CA PHE A 285 -19.05 -11.29 -2.95
C PHE A 285 -18.49 -12.10 -4.12
N SER A 286 -18.25 -11.44 -5.24
CA SER A 286 -17.43 -11.91 -6.36
C SER A 286 -16.64 -10.75 -6.94
N TRP A 287 -15.39 -11.00 -7.31
CA TRP A 287 -14.57 -10.02 -8.03
C TRP A 287 -15.15 -9.64 -9.39
N ASP A 288 -15.93 -10.54 -10.03
CA ASP A 288 -16.59 -10.27 -11.31
C ASP A 288 -17.64 -9.17 -11.24
N LEU A 289 -18.13 -8.84 -10.03
CA LEU A 289 -19.09 -7.77 -9.81
C LEU A 289 -18.40 -6.42 -9.52
N VAL A 290 -17.14 -6.45 -9.06
CA VAL A 290 -16.44 -5.25 -8.61
C VAL A 290 -16.01 -4.41 -9.82
N VAL A 291 -16.42 -3.13 -9.83
CA VAL A 291 -16.02 -2.18 -10.89
C VAL A 291 -14.51 -1.94 -10.83
N SER A 292 -13.87 -1.81 -11.99
CA SER A 292 -12.42 -1.59 -12.10
C SER A 292 -12.01 -0.13 -12.21
N ASP A 293 -12.91 0.74 -12.72
CA ASP A 293 -12.65 2.17 -12.91
C ASP A 293 -12.82 2.97 -11.63
N ASN A 294 -12.09 4.08 -11.51
CA ASN A 294 -12.23 4.99 -10.39
C ASN A 294 -13.66 5.52 -10.26
N ILE A 295 -14.13 5.66 -9.04
CA ILE A 295 -15.50 6.00 -8.70
C ILE A 295 -15.56 7.46 -8.26
N VAL A 296 -16.35 8.26 -8.95
CA VAL A 296 -16.58 9.66 -8.57
C VAL A 296 -17.63 9.71 -7.46
N ILE A 297 -17.27 10.30 -6.33
CA ILE A 297 -18.17 10.52 -5.20
C ILE A 297 -18.86 11.88 -5.39
N HIS A 298 -20.15 11.87 -5.50
CA HIS A 298 -21.00 13.05 -5.49
C HIS A 298 -21.51 13.37 -4.08
N SER A 299 -22.35 14.39 -3.95
CA SER A 299 -22.85 14.91 -2.67
C SER A 299 -23.70 13.94 -1.83
N GLU A 300 -23.91 12.73 -2.28
CA GLU A 300 -24.70 11.69 -1.58
C GLU A 300 -24.10 11.26 -0.24
N PHE A 301 -22.80 11.50 -0.04
CA PHE A 301 -22.09 11.27 1.22
C PHE A 301 -21.86 12.55 2.04
N THR A 302 -22.31 13.72 1.56
CA THR A 302 -22.10 15.01 2.25
C THR A 302 -23.34 15.49 3.02
#